data_79ba90a66cd13c7149349cc266c4f499
#
_entry.id   79ba90a66cd13c7149349cc266c4f499
#
_cell.length_a   1.000
_cell.length_b   1.000
_cell.length_c   1.000
_cell.angle_alpha   90.00
_cell.angle_beta   90.00
_cell.angle_gamma   90.00
#
_symmetry.space_group_name_H-M   'P 1'
#
loop_
_entity.id
_entity.type
_entity.pdbx_description
1 polymer ?
#
loop_
_entity_poly.entity_id
_entity_poly.type
_entity_poly.pdbx_seq_one_letter_code
_entity_poly.pdbx_strand_id
1 'polypeptide(L)'
;DIHLETSATHIQIKYRIDGSLYPASERIDRRFAPSIISRIKVMSELDISEKRQPQDGRFKLKVRGRAIDFRVSIMPTIHGEDAVIRILDKENLTQEFAALNLDILGFSPAELARLRRFSREPYGMFLVTGPTGSGKTTTLYAVLSEIKNPEDKIITIEDPVEYRIPLIRQS
;
A
#
# COMPACT_ATOMS: atom_id res chain seq x y z
N ASP A 1 -0.75 -8.68 -0.75
CA ASP A 1 -1.88 -8.57 -1.70
C ASP A 1 -2.63 -9.90 -1.79
N ILE A 2 -3.93 -9.85 -2.10
CA ILE A 2 -4.77 -11.01 -2.40
C ILE A 2 -5.06 -10.97 -3.90
N HIS A 3 -4.82 -12.07 -4.59
CA HIS A 3 -5.10 -12.25 -6.02
C HIS A 3 -6.22 -13.27 -6.20
N LEU A 4 -7.24 -12.92 -6.94
CA LEU A 4 -8.28 -13.82 -7.43
C LEU A 4 -8.10 -13.97 -8.92
N GLU A 5 -7.68 -15.15 -9.36
CA GLU A 5 -7.43 -15.46 -10.77
C GLU A 5 -8.51 -16.41 -11.29
N THR A 6 -9.20 -15.98 -12.34
CA THR A 6 -10.28 -16.75 -12.97
C THR A 6 -9.74 -17.51 -14.18
N SER A 7 -9.85 -18.83 -14.13
CA SER A 7 -9.45 -19.72 -15.23
C SER A 7 -10.67 -20.29 -15.97
N ALA A 8 -10.42 -21.13 -16.97
CA ALA A 8 -11.47 -21.82 -17.71
C ALA A 8 -12.35 -22.73 -16.81
N THR A 9 -11.82 -23.27 -15.72
CA THR A 9 -12.48 -24.28 -14.90
C THR A 9 -12.70 -23.88 -13.43
N HIS A 10 -11.91 -22.97 -12.90
CA HIS A 10 -11.93 -22.62 -11.48
C HIS A 10 -11.43 -21.19 -11.24
N ILE A 11 -11.64 -20.71 -10.01
CA ILE A 11 -10.98 -19.53 -9.44
C ILE A 11 -9.88 -20.02 -8.51
N GLN A 12 -8.71 -19.39 -8.59
CA GLN A 12 -7.61 -19.58 -7.65
C GLN A 12 -7.41 -18.31 -6.82
N ILE A 13 -7.46 -18.43 -5.50
CA ILE A 13 -7.07 -17.36 -4.60
C ILE A 13 -5.59 -17.55 -4.22
N LYS A 14 -4.80 -16.49 -4.33
CA LYS A 14 -3.39 -16.49 -3.97
C LYS A 14 -3.07 -15.29 -3.09
N TYR A 15 -2.13 -15.45 -2.17
CA TYR A 15 -1.52 -14.36 -1.42
C TYR A 15 -0.16 -14.01 -2.02
N ARG A 16 0.08 -12.72 -2.22
CA ARG A 16 1.43 -12.21 -2.50
C ARG A 16 2.06 -11.79 -1.19
N ILE A 17 3.12 -12.51 -0.81
CA ILE A 17 3.92 -12.26 0.40
C ILE A 17 5.37 -12.13 -0.07
N ASP A 18 6.04 -11.03 0.26
CA ASP A 18 7.43 -10.73 -0.11
C ASP A 18 7.74 -10.96 -1.60
N GLY A 19 6.81 -10.51 -2.45
CA GLY A 19 6.92 -10.60 -3.91
C GLY A 19 6.49 -11.95 -4.50
N SER A 20 6.39 -13.03 -3.72
CA SER A 20 6.01 -14.38 -4.18
C SER A 20 4.52 -14.66 -4.01
N LEU A 21 3.94 -15.42 -4.93
CA LEU A 21 2.54 -15.84 -4.91
C LEU A 21 2.39 -17.25 -4.30
N TYR A 22 1.55 -17.35 -3.29
CA TYR A 22 1.20 -18.61 -2.61
C TYR A 22 -0.29 -18.91 -2.74
N PRO A 23 -0.71 -20.14 -3.07
CA PRO A 23 -2.10 -20.52 -3.01
C PRO A 23 -2.67 -20.29 -1.59
N ALA A 24 -3.82 -19.61 -1.51
CA ALA A 24 -4.45 -19.26 -0.24
C ALA A 24 -5.60 -20.19 0.14
N SER A 25 -6.18 -20.88 -0.86
CA SER A 25 -7.31 -21.79 -0.69
C SER A 25 -7.27 -22.92 -1.70
N GLU A 26 -8.13 -23.90 -1.51
CA GLU A 26 -8.50 -24.83 -2.57
C GLU A 26 -9.13 -24.08 -3.75
N ARG A 27 -9.15 -24.74 -4.91
CA ARG A 27 -9.76 -24.20 -6.13
C ARG A 27 -11.28 -24.08 -5.94
N ILE A 28 -11.82 -22.92 -6.28
CA ILE A 28 -13.24 -22.63 -6.19
C ILE A 28 -13.85 -22.87 -7.58
N ASP A 29 -15.00 -23.54 -7.64
CA ASP A 29 -15.72 -23.76 -8.89
C ASP A 29 -16.00 -22.43 -9.61
N ARG A 30 -15.71 -22.39 -10.92
CA ARG A 30 -15.89 -21.21 -11.78
C ARG A 30 -17.29 -20.60 -11.72
N ARG A 31 -18.33 -21.41 -11.51
CA ARG A 31 -19.72 -20.92 -11.42
C ARG A 31 -19.90 -19.81 -10.37
N PHE A 32 -19.03 -19.73 -9.37
CA PHE A 32 -19.07 -18.71 -8.34
C PHE A 32 -18.33 -17.43 -8.72
N ALA A 33 -17.55 -17.40 -9.81
CA ALA A 33 -16.76 -16.22 -10.21
C ALA A 33 -17.61 -14.96 -10.37
N PRO A 34 -18.75 -14.98 -11.08
CA PRO A 34 -19.56 -13.77 -11.24
C PRO A 34 -20.06 -13.21 -9.90
N SER A 35 -20.47 -14.09 -8.98
CA SER A 35 -20.98 -13.70 -7.66
C SER A 35 -19.89 -13.11 -6.77
N ILE A 36 -18.69 -13.71 -6.78
CA ILE A 36 -17.53 -13.23 -6.01
C ILE A 36 -17.09 -11.86 -6.54
N ILE A 37 -16.90 -11.72 -7.85
CA ILE A 37 -16.46 -10.46 -8.46
C ILE A 37 -17.52 -9.36 -8.26
N SER A 38 -18.81 -9.66 -8.47
CA SER A 38 -19.90 -8.71 -8.21
C SER A 38 -19.89 -8.24 -6.76
N ARG A 39 -19.68 -9.13 -5.80
CA ARG A 39 -19.59 -8.75 -4.38
C ARG A 39 -18.42 -7.83 -4.11
N ILE A 40 -17.27 -8.10 -4.69
CA ILE A 40 -16.08 -7.22 -4.57
C ILE A 40 -16.37 -5.86 -5.18
N LYS A 41 -16.98 -5.81 -6.36
CA LYS A 41 -17.38 -4.55 -7.02
C LYS A 41 -18.35 -3.73 -6.16
N VAL A 42 -19.39 -4.35 -5.61
CA VAL A 42 -20.34 -3.69 -4.69
C VAL A 42 -19.63 -3.10 -3.49
N MET A 43 -18.74 -3.87 -2.86
CA MET A 43 -17.99 -3.40 -1.69
C MET A 43 -17.06 -2.22 -2.01
N SER A 44 -16.57 -2.16 -3.25
CA SER A 44 -15.61 -1.16 -3.74
C SER A 44 -16.27 0.00 -4.47
N GLU A 45 -17.62 0.05 -4.53
CA GLU A 45 -18.42 1.06 -5.24
C GLU A 45 -18.12 1.11 -6.75
N LEU A 46 -17.83 -0.07 -7.36
CA LEU A 46 -17.55 -0.22 -8.79
C LEU A 46 -18.81 -0.60 -9.56
N ASP A 47 -18.78 -0.35 -10.88
CA ASP A 47 -19.88 -0.72 -11.77
C ASP A 47 -19.93 -2.24 -11.99
N ILE A 48 -21.04 -2.87 -11.54
CA ILE A 48 -21.25 -4.32 -11.66
C ILE A 48 -21.54 -4.71 -13.12
N SER A 49 -22.11 -3.81 -13.91
CA SER A 49 -22.51 -4.07 -15.29
C SER A 49 -21.33 -4.02 -16.26
N GLU A 50 -20.32 -3.19 -15.98
CA GLU A 50 -19.11 -3.10 -16.81
C GLU A 50 -18.18 -4.29 -16.54
N LYS A 51 -17.88 -5.08 -17.58
CA LYS A 51 -17.04 -6.27 -17.52
C LYS A 51 -15.88 -6.28 -18.52
N ARG A 52 -15.76 -5.22 -19.32
CA ARG A 52 -14.81 -5.13 -20.42
C ARG A 52 -13.68 -4.17 -20.18
N GLN A 53 -13.84 -3.29 -19.19
CA GLN A 53 -12.81 -2.31 -18.85
C GLN A 53 -12.29 -2.55 -17.43
N PRO A 54 -10.98 -2.30 -17.17
CA PRO A 54 -10.44 -2.32 -15.84
C PRO A 54 -11.13 -1.29 -14.94
N GLN A 55 -11.29 -1.63 -13.67
CA GLN A 55 -11.88 -0.75 -12.67
C GLN A 55 -11.05 -0.78 -11.40
N ASP A 56 -10.82 0.38 -10.81
CA ASP A 56 -10.14 0.53 -9.53
C ASP A 56 -11.07 1.12 -8.48
N GLY A 57 -11.04 0.57 -7.30
CA GLY A 57 -11.89 1.00 -6.19
C GLY A 57 -11.24 0.75 -4.83
N ARG A 58 -12.00 1.04 -3.79
CA ARG A 58 -11.54 0.88 -2.42
C ARG A 58 -12.71 0.59 -1.48
N PHE A 59 -12.45 -0.17 -0.44
CA PHE A 59 -13.41 -0.35 0.64
C PHE A 59 -12.70 -0.47 1.99
N LYS A 60 -13.46 -0.35 3.07
CA LYS A 60 -12.96 -0.52 4.44
C LYS A 60 -13.74 -1.62 5.14
N LEU A 61 -13.02 -2.44 5.88
CA LEU A 61 -13.63 -3.44 6.77
C LEU A 61 -13.03 -3.33 8.17
N LYS A 62 -13.86 -3.59 9.16
CA LYS A 62 -13.39 -3.84 10.52
C LYS A 62 -12.99 -5.30 10.67
N VAL A 63 -11.69 -5.55 10.89
CA VAL A 63 -11.13 -6.88 11.13
C VAL A 63 -10.54 -6.91 12.53
N ARG A 64 -11.08 -7.74 13.41
CA ARG A 64 -10.66 -7.84 14.82
C ARG A 64 -10.62 -6.47 15.54
N GLY A 65 -11.65 -5.64 15.29
CA GLY A 65 -11.78 -4.31 15.90
C GLY A 65 -11.00 -3.18 15.20
N ARG A 66 -10.10 -3.49 14.30
CA ARG A 66 -9.28 -2.51 13.54
C ARG A 66 -9.88 -2.21 12.17
N ALA A 67 -9.81 -0.96 11.75
CA ALA A 67 -10.26 -0.52 10.43
C ALA A 67 -9.13 -0.76 9.41
N ILE A 68 -9.35 -1.69 8.49
CA ILE A 68 -8.42 -2.01 7.40
C ILE A 68 -8.95 -1.41 6.11
N ASP A 69 -8.09 -0.65 5.40
CA ASP A 69 -8.36 -0.16 4.05
C ASP A 69 -7.95 -1.22 3.01
N PHE A 70 -8.80 -1.43 2.02
CA PHE A 70 -8.54 -2.32 0.89
C PHE A 70 -8.60 -1.53 -0.41
N ARG A 71 -7.60 -1.67 -1.26
CA ARG A 71 -7.61 -1.20 -2.64
C ARG A 71 -7.85 -2.37 -3.55
N VAL A 72 -8.76 -2.20 -4.49
CA VAL A 72 -9.21 -3.23 -5.42
C VAL A 72 -8.93 -2.78 -6.82
N SER A 73 -8.32 -3.65 -7.62
CA SER A 73 -8.23 -3.53 -9.07
C SER A 73 -8.92 -4.74 -9.68
N ILE A 74 -9.92 -4.49 -10.53
CA ILE A 74 -10.60 -5.52 -11.33
C ILE A 74 -10.09 -5.42 -12.75
N MET A 75 -9.68 -6.55 -13.31
CA MET A 75 -9.12 -6.62 -14.65
C MET A 75 -9.84 -7.68 -15.49
N PRO A 76 -10.40 -7.29 -16.66
CA PRO A 76 -10.97 -8.24 -17.61
C PRO A 76 -9.91 -9.22 -18.13
N THR A 77 -10.27 -10.50 -18.24
CA THR A 77 -9.45 -11.55 -18.82
C THR A 77 -10.27 -12.38 -19.81
N ILE A 78 -9.61 -13.27 -20.53
CA ILE A 78 -10.29 -14.18 -21.49
C ILE A 78 -11.25 -15.16 -20.81
N HIS A 79 -11.12 -15.36 -19.51
CA HIS A 79 -11.98 -16.28 -18.76
C HIS A 79 -13.00 -15.60 -17.85
N GLY A 80 -13.03 -14.27 -17.84
CA GLY A 80 -13.88 -13.46 -16.99
C GLY A 80 -13.13 -12.29 -16.41
N GLU A 81 -13.28 -12.01 -15.14
CA GLU A 81 -12.60 -10.91 -14.48
C GLU A 81 -11.72 -11.46 -13.33
N ASP A 82 -10.52 -10.92 -13.22
CA ASP A 82 -9.62 -11.13 -12.10
C ASP A 82 -9.71 -9.96 -11.13
N ALA A 83 -9.34 -10.19 -9.88
CA ALA A 83 -9.27 -9.15 -8.88
C ALA A 83 -7.94 -9.17 -8.13
N VAL A 84 -7.36 -8.01 -7.91
CA VAL A 84 -6.22 -7.83 -7.00
C VAL A 84 -6.66 -6.91 -5.87
N ILE A 85 -6.52 -7.38 -4.63
CA ILE A 85 -6.92 -6.65 -3.44
C ILE A 85 -5.67 -6.41 -2.58
N ARG A 86 -5.27 -5.14 -2.48
CA ARG A 86 -4.16 -4.72 -1.60
C ARG A 86 -4.71 -4.38 -0.23
N ILE A 87 -4.08 -4.94 0.80
CA ILE A 87 -4.42 -4.70 2.21
C ILE A 87 -3.55 -3.55 2.73
N LEU A 88 -4.17 -2.53 3.29
CA LEU A 88 -3.52 -1.37 3.86
C LEU A 88 -3.93 -1.23 5.35
N ASP A 89 -3.13 -1.82 6.24
CA ASP A 89 -3.34 -1.72 7.70
C ASP A 89 -2.67 -0.43 8.21
N LYS A 90 -3.41 0.67 8.14
CA LYS A 90 -2.91 1.99 8.54
C LYS A 90 -2.63 2.12 10.03
N GLU A 91 -3.32 1.37 10.88
CA GLU A 91 -3.10 1.44 12.33
C GLU A 91 -1.78 0.79 12.74
N ASN A 92 -1.43 -0.36 12.14
CA ASN A 92 -0.11 -0.96 12.34
C ASN A 92 0.99 -0.05 11.79
N LEU A 93 0.82 0.48 10.58
CA LEU A 93 1.74 1.46 10.01
C LEU A 93 1.88 2.68 10.93
N THR A 94 0.79 3.19 11.51
CA THR A 94 0.83 4.32 12.45
C THR A 94 1.71 4.03 13.67
N GLN A 95 1.59 2.85 14.25
CA GLN A 95 2.42 2.47 15.42
C GLN A 95 3.89 2.26 15.04
N GLU A 96 4.15 1.61 13.90
CA GLU A 96 5.51 1.42 13.39
C GLU A 96 6.18 2.75 13.03
N PHE A 97 5.45 3.63 12.33
CA PHE A 97 5.97 4.94 11.94
C PHE A 97 6.04 5.96 13.09
N ALA A 98 5.24 5.83 14.15
CA ALA A 98 5.34 6.69 15.32
C ALA A 98 6.68 6.51 16.08
N ALA A 99 7.23 5.30 16.05
CA ALA A 99 8.55 4.99 16.62
C ALA A 99 9.70 5.14 15.60
N LEU A 100 9.38 5.49 14.35
CA LEU A 100 10.35 5.54 13.27
C LEU A 100 11.31 6.71 13.44
N ASN A 101 12.60 6.40 13.47
CA ASN A 101 13.71 7.34 13.46
C ASN A 101 14.84 6.76 12.60
N LEU A 102 15.82 7.58 12.25
CA LEU A 102 16.92 7.14 11.40
C LEU A 102 17.82 6.08 12.07
N ASP A 103 17.90 6.06 13.38
CA ASP A 103 18.82 5.15 14.12
C ASP A 103 18.41 3.67 14.00
N ILE A 104 17.11 3.39 13.85
CA ILE A 104 16.60 2.02 13.75
C ILE A 104 16.62 1.44 12.33
N LEU A 105 16.98 2.24 11.32
CA LEU A 105 16.94 1.81 9.92
C LEU A 105 18.16 0.99 9.49
N GLY A 106 19.13 0.78 10.37
CA GLY A 106 20.30 -0.05 10.09
C GLY A 106 21.41 0.63 9.30
N PHE A 107 21.39 1.96 9.15
CA PHE A 107 22.49 2.72 8.57
C PHE A 107 23.73 2.69 9.47
N SER A 108 24.92 2.70 8.88
CA SER A 108 26.15 2.88 9.62
C SER A 108 26.22 4.28 10.26
N PRO A 109 26.99 4.48 11.34
CA PRO A 109 27.13 5.80 11.96
C PRO A 109 27.60 6.90 11.01
N ALA A 110 28.45 6.57 10.04
CA ALA A 110 28.93 7.51 9.02
C ALA A 110 27.82 7.91 8.05
N GLU A 111 26.98 6.96 7.65
CA GLU A 111 25.82 7.22 6.77
C GLU A 111 24.76 8.06 7.50
N LEU A 112 24.46 7.75 8.75
CA LEU A 112 23.55 8.54 9.59
C LEU A 112 24.00 9.99 9.71
N ALA A 113 25.29 10.20 9.99
CA ALA A 113 25.83 11.55 10.08
C ALA A 113 25.70 12.34 8.77
N ARG A 114 25.89 11.66 7.62
CA ARG A 114 25.67 12.28 6.30
C ARG A 114 24.21 12.58 6.03
N LEU A 115 23.30 11.64 6.31
CA LEU A 115 21.86 11.81 6.15
C LEU A 115 21.36 12.99 6.97
N ARG A 116 21.73 13.06 8.25
CA ARG A 116 21.37 14.17 9.15
C ARG A 116 21.92 15.52 8.69
N ARG A 117 23.14 15.54 8.17
CA ARG A 117 23.70 16.76 7.61
C ARG A 117 22.94 17.22 6.37
N PHE A 118 22.72 16.33 5.40
CA PHE A 118 22.05 16.69 4.16
C PHE A 118 20.58 17.06 4.35
N SER A 119 19.87 16.40 5.28
CA SER A 119 18.47 16.71 5.56
C SER A 119 18.25 18.09 6.22
N ARG A 120 19.31 18.72 6.73
CA ARG A 120 19.27 20.04 7.38
C ARG A 120 19.84 21.16 6.50
N GLU A 121 20.31 20.84 5.29
CA GLU A 121 20.76 21.87 4.37
C GLU A 121 19.57 22.75 3.94
N PRO A 122 19.74 24.09 3.92
CA PRO A 122 18.63 25.02 3.66
C PRO A 122 18.17 25.04 2.20
N TYR A 123 18.94 24.42 1.30
CA TYR A 123 18.61 24.32 -0.13
C TYR A 123 19.25 23.09 -0.75
N GLY A 124 18.70 22.62 -1.86
CA GLY A 124 19.19 21.46 -2.58
C GLY A 124 18.09 20.45 -2.88
N MET A 125 18.48 19.27 -3.32
CA MET A 125 17.62 18.15 -3.56
C MET A 125 18.21 16.90 -2.91
N PHE A 126 17.39 16.17 -2.17
CA PHE A 126 17.73 14.87 -1.58
C PHE A 126 16.88 13.78 -2.25
N LEU A 127 17.53 12.88 -2.99
CA LEU A 127 16.86 11.81 -3.73
C LEU A 127 17.03 10.46 -3.04
N VAL A 128 15.90 9.75 -2.84
CA VAL A 128 15.89 8.37 -2.35
C VAL A 128 15.38 7.46 -3.47
N THR A 129 16.23 6.58 -3.98
CA THR A 129 15.92 5.69 -5.09
C THR A 129 16.06 4.23 -4.71
N GLY A 130 15.42 3.34 -5.45
CA GLY A 130 15.49 1.89 -5.23
C GLY A 130 14.24 1.15 -5.71
N PRO A 131 14.26 -0.18 -5.77
CA PRO A 131 13.11 -1.00 -6.15
C PRO A 131 11.98 -0.92 -5.13
N THR A 132 10.82 -1.49 -5.47
CA THR A 132 9.70 -1.63 -4.53
C THR A 132 10.12 -2.48 -3.32
N GLY A 133 9.75 -2.04 -2.11
CA GLY A 133 10.10 -2.73 -0.85
C GLY A 133 11.51 -2.44 -0.33
N SER A 134 12.31 -1.57 -0.98
CA SER A 134 13.67 -1.22 -0.50
C SER A 134 13.71 -0.23 0.67
N GLY A 135 12.56 0.18 1.22
CA GLY A 135 12.49 1.10 2.34
C GLY A 135 12.54 2.59 1.99
N LYS A 136 12.28 2.98 0.72
CA LYS A 136 12.28 4.41 0.30
C LYS A 136 11.36 5.26 1.16
N THR A 137 10.08 4.90 1.24
CA THR A 137 9.06 5.61 2.03
C THR A 137 9.44 5.64 3.50
N THR A 138 9.91 4.52 4.04
CA THR A 138 10.38 4.40 5.42
C THR A 138 11.52 5.37 5.72
N THR A 139 12.51 5.45 4.83
CA THR A 139 13.64 6.38 4.96
C THR A 139 13.18 7.83 4.89
N LEU A 140 12.32 8.19 3.92
CA LEU A 140 11.79 9.55 3.80
C LEU A 140 10.99 9.96 5.03
N TYR A 141 10.14 9.09 5.56
CA TYR A 141 9.37 9.38 6.76
C TYR A 141 10.24 9.49 8.01
N ALA A 142 11.30 8.71 8.13
CA ALA A 142 12.27 8.85 9.21
C ALA A 142 13.00 10.20 9.15
N VAL A 143 13.44 10.62 7.97
CA VAL A 143 14.03 11.95 7.74
C VAL A 143 13.05 13.05 8.11
N LEU A 144 11.81 13.00 7.59
CA LEU A 144 10.77 13.98 7.90
C LEU A 144 10.44 14.04 9.40
N SER A 145 10.47 12.89 10.09
CA SER A 145 10.25 12.82 11.54
C SER A 145 11.36 13.48 12.34
N GLU A 146 12.61 13.46 11.86
CA GLU A 146 13.74 14.14 12.53
C GLU A 146 13.80 15.65 12.25
N ILE A 147 13.44 16.08 11.04
CA ILE A 147 13.54 17.51 10.67
C ILE A 147 12.28 18.31 11.01
N LYS A 148 11.15 17.67 11.31
CA LYS A 148 9.91 18.36 11.64
C LYS A 148 10.10 19.26 12.85
N ASN A 149 9.73 20.53 12.68
CA ASN A 149 9.79 21.56 13.72
C ASN A 149 8.51 22.41 13.63
N PRO A 150 7.91 22.85 14.74
CA PRO A 150 6.76 23.75 14.71
C PRO A 150 7.01 25.08 13.99
N GLU A 151 8.25 25.51 13.90
CA GLU A 151 8.67 26.76 13.24
C GLU A 151 8.79 26.62 11.73
N ASP A 152 8.90 25.37 11.21
CA ASP A 152 9.09 25.09 9.80
C ASP A 152 7.80 24.60 9.14
N LYS A 153 7.54 25.06 7.93
CA LYS A 153 6.43 24.58 7.10
C LYS A 153 6.91 23.51 6.15
N ILE A 154 6.70 22.24 6.51
CA ILE A 154 6.99 21.10 5.65
C ILE A 154 5.72 20.69 4.89
N ILE A 155 5.85 20.51 3.58
CA ILE A 155 4.78 20.07 2.68
C ILE A 155 5.24 18.82 1.94
N THR A 156 4.39 17.81 1.84
CA THR A 156 4.62 16.64 0.99
C THR A 156 3.54 16.54 -0.10
N ILE A 157 3.90 15.91 -1.22
CA ILE A 157 2.98 15.51 -2.29
C ILE A 157 3.14 14.00 -2.43
N GLU A 158 2.06 13.26 -2.20
CA GLU A 158 2.08 11.81 -2.10
C GLU A 158 0.90 11.19 -2.88
N ASP A 159 1.13 10.08 -3.55
CA ASP A 159 0.07 9.33 -4.24
C ASP A 159 0.08 7.85 -3.85
N PRO A 160 -0.67 7.55 -2.77
CA PRO A 160 -1.33 8.41 -1.78
C PRO A 160 -0.48 8.63 -0.53
N VAL A 161 -0.98 9.46 0.39
CA VAL A 161 -0.46 9.54 1.77
C VAL A 161 -0.62 8.18 2.45
N GLU A 162 0.50 7.54 2.79
CA GLU A 162 0.50 6.22 3.45
C GLU A 162 0.29 6.35 4.97
N TYR A 163 0.89 7.38 5.58
CA TYR A 163 0.82 7.63 7.01
C TYR A 163 0.80 9.14 7.31
N ARG A 164 0.01 9.54 8.31
CA ARG A 164 -0.04 10.95 8.75
C ARG A 164 1.09 11.28 9.71
N ILE A 165 1.92 12.23 9.34
CA ILE A 165 2.99 12.76 10.20
C ILE A 165 2.48 14.04 10.87
N PRO A 166 2.45 14.13 12.22
CA PRO A 166 2.10 15.36 12.91
C PRO A 166 3.03 16.51 12.50
N LEU A 167 2.49 17.72 12.39
CA LEU A 167 3.17 18.97 11.99
C LEU A 167 3.54 19.07 10.50
N ILE A 168 3.27 18.07 9.67
CA ILE A 168 3.53 18.08 8.23
C ILE A 168 2.23 18.26 7.46
N ARG A 169 2.25 19.09 6.42
CA ARG A 169 1.14 19.27 5.47
C ARG A 169 1.28 18.27 4.34
N GLN A 170 0.48 17.22 4.38
CA GLN A 170 0.49 16.13 3.40
C GLN A 170 -0.72 16.26 2.46
N SER A 171 -0.48 16.15 1.15
CA SER A 171 -1.51 16.22 0.10
C SER A 171 -1.36 15.09 -0.91
#